data_4a0379de2221898da1881dcbdd2dc78a
#
_entry.id   4a0379de2221898da1881dcbdd2dc78a
#
_cell.length_a   1.000
_cell.length_b   1.000
_cell.length_c   1.000
_cell.angle_alpha   90.00
_cell.angle_beta   90.00
_cell.angle_gamma   90.00
#
_symmetry.space_group_name_H-M   'P 1'
#
loop_
_entity.id
_entity.type
_entity.pdbx_description
1 polymer ?
#
loop_
_entity_poly.entity_id
_entity_poly.type
_entity_poly.pdbx_seq_one_letter_code
_entity_poly.pdbx_strand_id
1 'polypeptide(L)'
;MSQTEDTFFIPASRSFFPVFYQYIYEIERNKRSEYNRRLQELIENIDDDVDTNRDIFKRLQEQLPKRSYTEPMNKVIESLYSLNTKKKINSVYNSLIEKMSGLMGGEITISSLESIAPIQFSFKFDESKDLPMYLASSSVNQLTILYLYLKYWAKEKNNFLMIDEPEVNLHPENQIRLMDILVQFVTEHDNRVLITTHSPILTDILNNYVYLHTLKSYDVDVTKIIEDNQLKNLNPEISIAKEDLGVYFFTGDKIIDYGTSQYGVYFRNFTEVINSVQKSGEILTNHIYLAENE
;
A
#
# COMPACT_ATOMS: atom_id res chain seq x y z
N MET A 1 25.27 6.65 -14.81
CA MET A 1 24.99 5.76 -13.67
C MET A 1 23.47 5.73 -13.51
N SER A 2 22.83 4.64 -13.91
CA SER A 2 21.39 4.46 -13.66
C SER A 2 21.21 4.37 -12.14
N GLN A 3 20.59 5.39 -11.52
CA GLN A 3 20.12 5.27 -10.16
C GLN A 3 19.10 4.14 -10.17
N THR A 4 19.43 3.02 -9.54
CA THR A 4 18.46 1.96 -9.29
C THR A 4 17.34 2.59 -8.45
N GLU A 5 16.15 2.64 -9.05
CA GLU A 5 14.95 3.12 -8.36
C GLU A 5 14.70 2.23 -7.16
N ASP A 6 14.47 2.87 -6.03
CA ASP A 6 14.19 2.15 -4.79
C ASP A 6 12.71 1.78 -4.79
N THR A 7 12.44 0.58 -5.28
CA THR A 7 11.08 0.05 -5.35
C THR A 7 10.67 -0.50 -4.00
N PHE A 8 9.53 -0.06 -3.47
CA PHE A 8 8.91 -0.60 -2.29
C PHE A 8 7.56 -1.23 -2.63
N PHE A 9 7.36 -2.49 -2.26
CA PHE A 9 6.12 -3.21 -2.52
C PHE A 9 5.34 -3.45 -1.23
N ILE A 10 4.06 -3.07 -1.23
CA ILE A 10 3.11 -3.29 -0.15
C ILE A 10 2.09 -4.36 -0.59
N PRO A 11 2.16 -5.60 -0.06
CA PRO A 11 1.27 -6.68 -0.47
C PRO A 11 -0.16 -6.50 0.04
N ALA A 12 -1.14 -7.17 -0.56
CA ALA A 12 -2.54 -7.18 -0.12
C ALA A 12 -2.69 -7.70 1.33
N SER A 13 -1.85 -8.67 1.72
CA SER A 13 -1.82 -9.24 3.08
C SER A 13 -1.14 -8.34 4.13
N ARG A 14 -0.88 -7.08 3.83
CA ARG A 14 -0.12 -6.14 4.69
C ARG A 14 -0.68 -5.95 6.09
N SER A 15 -1.99 -6.14 6.29
CA SER A 15 -2.64 -6.03 7.60
C SER A 15 -2.12 -7.05 8.63
N PHE A 16 -1.52 -8.14 8.16
CA PHE A 16 -0.94 -9.17 9.01
C PHE A 16 0.30 -8.66 9.79
N PHE A 17 1.15 -7.84 9.16
CA PHE A 17 2.44 -7.47 9.73
C PHE A 17 2.34 -6.68 11.05
N PRO A 18 1.53 -5.63 11.19
CA PRO A 18 1.45 -4.87 12.44
C PRO A 18 0.93 -5.71 13.61
N VAL A 19 0.03 -6.67 13.33
CA VAL A 19 -0.61 -7.53 14.33
C VAL A 19 0.32 -8.62 14.82
N PHE A 20 1.03 -9.27 13.89
CA PHE A 20 1.85 -10.45 14.18
C PHE A 20 3.35 -10.14 14.24
N TYR A 21 3.73 -8.86 14.22
CA TYR A 21 5.13 -8.46 14.16
C TYR A 21 6.00 -9.10 15.23
N GLN A 22 5.55 -9.14 16.48
CA GLN A 22 6.30 -9.75 17.59
C GLN A 22 6.55 -11.24 17.34
N TYR A 23 5.51 -11.96 16.92
CA TYR A 23 5.61 -13.39 16.63
C TYR A 23 6.54 -13.68 15.45
N ILE A 24 6.44 -12.88 14.39
CA ILE A 24 7.37 -12.96 13.24
C ILE A 24 8.80 -12.69 13.69
N TYR A 25 9.01 -11.68 14.54
CA TYR A 25 10.31 -11.32 15.08
C TYR A 25 10.93 -12.46 15.88
N GLU A 26 10.19 -13.09 16.77
CA GLU A 26 10.68 -14.21 17.58
C GLU A 26 11.09 -15.42 16.72
N ILE A 27 10.25 -15.76 15.71
CA ILE A 27 10.58 -16.86 14.78
C ILE A 27 11.87 -16.54 14.02
N GLU A 28 12.00 -15.35 13.46
CA GLU A 28 13.18 -14.96 12.69
C GLU A 28 14.43 -14.86 13.56
N ARG A 29 14.31 -14.36 14.79
CA ARG A 29 15.38 -14.31 15.77
C ARG A 29 15.89 -15.72 16.11
N ASN A 30 14.97 -16.64 16.37
CA ASN A 30 15.32 -18.03 16.69
C ASN A 30 16.03 -18.72 15.53
N LYS A 31 15.56 -18.52 14.30
CA LYS A 31 16.21 -19.03 13.08
C LYS A 31 17.62 -18.47 12.90
N ARG A 32 17.80 -17.16 13.12
CA ARG A 32 19.13 -16.52 13.04
C ARG A 32 20.08 -17.04 14.13
N SER A 33 19.59 -17.22 15.34
CA SER A 33 20.39 -17.77 16.46
C SER A 33 20.82 -19.20 16.17
N GLU A 34 19.91 -20.04 15.68
CA GLU A 34 20.23 -21.42 15.30
C GLU A 34 21.24 -21.48 14.14
N TYR A 35 21.03 -20.63 13.11
CA TYR A 35 21.97 -20.52 12.00
C TYR A 35 23.36 -20.08 12.45
N ASN A 36 23.45 -19.03 13.29
CA ASN A 36 24.74 -18.56 13.80
C ASN A 36 25.45 -19.63 14.64
N ARG A 37 24.72 -20.40 15.46
CA ARG A 37 25.26 -21.51 16.20
C ARG A 37 25.84 -22.59 15.27
N ARG A 38 25.11 -23.00 14.25
CA ARG A 38 25.56 -23.96 13.24
C ARG A 38 26.77 -23.46 12.45
N LEU A 39 26.77 -22.14 12.13
CA LEU A 39 27.92 -21.49 11.49
C LEU A 39 29.18 -21.57 12.36
N GLN A 40 29.06 -21.29 13.65
CA GLN A 40 30.19 -21.41 14.60
C GLN A 40 30.69 -22.87 14.70
N GLU A 41 29.77 -23.83 14.83
CA GLU A 41 30.12 -25.26 14.86
C GLU A 41 30.86 -25.71 13.58
N LEU A 42 30.48 -25.16 12.41
CA LEU A 42 31.16 -25.47 11.15
C LEU A 42 32.53 -24.78 11.03
N ILE A 43 32.65 -23.53 11.51
CA ILE A 43 33.93 -22.78 11.50
C ILE A 43 34.94 -23.45 12.43
N GLU A 44 34.50 -23.92 13.58
CA GLU A 44 35.37 -24.64 14.53
C GLU A 44 35.89 -25.99 13.99
N ASN A 45 35.21 -26.55 12.98
CA ASN A 45 35.57 -27.78 12.30
C ASN A 45 36.25 -27.57 10.93
N ILE A 46 36.70 -26.36 10.63
CA ILE A 46 37.44 -26.07 9.37
C ILE A 46 38.87 -26.63 9.54
N ASP A 47 39.20 -27.61 8.71
CA ASP A 47 40.57 -28.12 8.56
C ASP A 47 41.31 -27.31 7.48
N ASP A 48 42.66 -27.34 7.49
CA ASP A 48 43.52 -26.65 6.53
C ASP A 48 43.44 -27.19 5.08
N ASP A 49 42.57 -28.18 4.81
CA ASP A 49 42.39 -28.77 3.49
C ASP A 49 41.37 -27.99 2.64
N VAL A 50 41.81 -27.54 1.44
CA VAL A 50 41.05 -26.69 0.51
C VAL A 50 39.79 -27.39 -0.04
N ASP A 51 39.82 -28.70 -0.25
CA ASP A 51 38.67 -29.45 -0.77
C ASP A 51 37.57 -29.61 0.30
N THR A 52 37.99 -29.82 1.56
CA THR A 52 37.08 -29.86 2.72
C THR A 52 36.39 -28.51 2.92
N ASN A 53 37.11 -27.40 2.75
CA ASN A 53 36.55 -26.05 2.84
C ASN A 53 35.50 -25.76 1.75
N ARG A 54 35.74 -26.29 0.55
CA ARG A 54 34.76 -26.11 -0.58
C ARG A 54 33.45 -26.86 -0.31
N ASP A 55 33.50 -28.04 0.25
CA ASP A 55 32.33 -28.81 0.68
C ASP A 55 31.61 -28.18 1.87
N ILE A 56 32.33 -27.58 2.80
CA ILE A 56 31.77 -26.83 3.92
C ILE A 56 31.02 -25.58 3.39
N PHE A 57 31.62 -24.81 2.47
CA PHE A 57 30.95 -23.68 1.86
C PHE A 57 29.67 -24.08 1.08
N LYS A 58 29.69 -25.20 0.39
CA LYS A 58 28.51 -25.72 -0.33
C LYS A 58 27.41 -26.13 0.66
N ARG A 59 27.75 -26.81 1.75
CA ARG A 59 26.83 -27.17 2.83
C ARG A 59 26.26 -25.93 3.55
N LEU A 60 27.06 -24.87 3.74
CA LEU A 60 26.64 -23.59 4.27
C LEU A 60 25.61 -22.91 3.37
N GLN A 61 25.84 -22.92 2.05
CA GLN A 61 24.86 -22.37 1.08
C GLN A 61 23.56 -23.18 1.05
N GLU A 62 23.63 -24.51 1.19
CA GLU A 62 22.44 -25.37 1.27
C GLU A 62 21.67 -25.22 2.59
N GLN A 63 22.34 -24.81 3.65
CA GLN A 63 21.77 -24.58 5.00
C GLN A 63 21.36 -23.12 5.25
N LEU A 64 21.63 -22.20 4.32
CA LEU A 64 21.08 -20.85 4.41
C LEU A 64 19.58 -20.96 4.68
N PRO A 65 19.07 -20.28 5.74
CA PRO A 65 17.64 -20.34 6.02
C PRO A 65 16.91 -19.88 4.78
N LYS A 66 16.17 -20.79 4.14
CA LYS A 66 15.30 -20.44 3.03
C LYS A 66 14.38 -19.36 3.52
N ARG A 67 14.32 -18.24 2.81
CA ARG A 67 13.39 -17.15 3.12
C ARG A 67 12.00 -17.74 3.24
N SER A 68 11.35 -17.54 4.38
CA SER A 68 10.02 -18.12 4.66
C SER A 68 8.90 -17.45 3.91
N TYR A 69 9.15 -16.25 3.38
CA TYR A 69 8.18 -15.40 2.71
C TYR A 69 8.66 -15.01 1.33
N THR A 70 7.75 -14.53 0.49
CA THR A 70 8.10 -13.96 -0.81
C THR A 70 9.02 -12.74 -0.64
N GLU A 71 9.82 -12.43 -1.66
CA GLU A 71 10.77 -11.30 -1.61
C GLU A 71 10.12 -9.97 -1.17
N PRO A 72 8.95 -9.59 -1.71
CA PRO A 72 8.27 -8.36 -1.27
C PRO A 72 7.89 -8.37 0.21
N MET A 73 7.41 -9.50 0.72
CA MET A 73 7.08 -9.65 2.14
C MET A 73 8.31 -9.56 3.03
N ASN A 74 9.41 -10.19 2.62
CA ASN A 74 10.68 -10.09 3.35
C ASN A 74 11.17 -8.64 3.43
N LYS A 75 11.03 -7.85 2.36
CA LYS A 75 11.42 -6.44 2.36
C LYS A 75 10.60 -5.62 3.38
N VAL A 76 9.30 -5.87 3.50
CA VAL A 76 8.45 -5.25 4.54
C VAL A 76 8.93 -5.65 5.94
N ILE A 77 9.17 -6.95 6.17
CA ILE A 77 9.65 -7.46 7.46
C ILE A 77 11.01 -6.85 7.82
N GLU A 78 11.96 -6.81 6.89
CA GLU A 78 13.28 -6.19 7.08
C GLU A 78 13.17 -4.69 7.36
N SER A 79 12.26 -3.98 6.69
CA SER A 79 11.99 -2.58 6.95
C SER A 79 11.43 -2.35 8.35
N LEU A 80 10.54 -3.22 8.83
CA LEU A 80 10.03 -3.20 10.19
C LEU A 80 11.14 -3.49 11.23
N TYR A 81 12.05 -4.45 10.96
CA TYR A 81 13.19 -4.74 11.85
C TYR A 81 14.18 -3.59 11.92
N SER A 82 14.40 -2.90 10.82
CA SER A 82 15.30 -1.75 10.76
C SER A 82 14.69 -0.48 11.35
N LEU A 83 13.39 -0.49 11.66
CA LEU A 83 12.68 0.65 12.20
C LEU A 83 13.16 0.94 13.61
N ASN A 84 13.68 2.14 13.79
CA ASN A 84 14.18 2.61 15.07
C ASN A 84 13.33 3.81 15.51
N THR A 85 12.87 3.81 16.75
CA THR A 85 12.10 4.90 17.36
C THR A 85 12.84 6.24 17.35
N LYS A 86 14.17 6.23 17.22
CA LYS A 86 15.02 7.40 17.07
C LYS A 86 15.20 7.85 15.62
N LYS A 87 14.65 7.11 14.64
CA LYS A 87 14.74 7.48 13.24
C LYS A 87 14.01 8.80 13.01
N LYS A 88 14.66 9.73 12.32
CA LYS A 88 14.06 11.01 11.99
C LYS A 88 12.83 10.80 11.11
N ILE A 89 11.73 11.44 11.49
CA ILE A 89 10.50 11.47 10.68
C ILE A 89 10.81 12.20 9.38
N ASN A 90 10.32 11.69 8.28
CA ASN A 90 10.44 12.34 6.99
C ASN A 90 9.50 13.53 6.92
N SER A 91 10.06 14.75 7.09
CA SER A 91 9.28 15.98 7.10
C SER A 91 8.71 16.36 5.73
N VAL A 92 9.22 15.79 4.64
CA VAL A 92 8.75 16.07 3.28
C VAL A 92 7.30 15.63 3.10
N TYR A 93 6.89 14.53 3.74
CA TYR A 93 5.54 13.96 3.62
C TYR A 93 4.61 14.29 4.79
N ASN A 94 4.91 15.32 5.60
CA ASN A 94 4.09 15.66 6.78
C ASN A 94 2.61 15.83 6.44
N SER A 95 2.29 16.56 5.35
CA SER A 95 0.90 16.74 4.90
C SER A 95 0.21 15.42 4.58
N LEU A 96 0.90 14.50 3.90
CA LEU A 96 0.35 13.16 3.59
C LEU A 96 0.22 12.29 4.83
N ILE A 97 1.16 12.38 5.78
CA ILE A 97 1.11 11.67 7.06
C ILE A 97 -0.09 12.16 7.89
N GLU A 98 -0.34 13.46 7.93
CA GLU A 98 -1.52 14.04 8.60
C GLU A 98 -2.83 13.58 7.95
N LYS A 99 -2.91 13.58 6.61
CA LYS A 99 -4.06 13.03 5.88
C LYS A 99 -4.27 11.55 6.17
N MET A 100 -3.19 10.77 6.22
CA MET A 100 -3.26 9.35 6.61
C MET A 100 -3.73 9.17 8.05
N SER A 101 -3.26 10.00 9.00
CA SER A 101 -3.75 10.00 10.38
C SER A 101 -5.25 10.33 10.45
N GLY A 102 -5.70 11.32 9.68
CA GLY A 102 -7.12 11.66 9.56
C GLY A 102 -7.95 10.53 8.95
N LEU A 103 -7.40 9.82 7.96
CA LEU A 103 -8.05 8.66 7.32
C LEU A 103 -8.18 7.47 8.29
N MET A 104 -7.17 7.22 9.13
CA MET A 104 -7.18 6.17 10.15
C MET A 104 -7.99 6.55 11.40
N GLY A 105 -8.22 7.84 11.63
CA GLY A 105 -8.81 8.37 12.87
C GLY A 105 -7.83 8.35 14.05
N GLY A 106 -6.52 8.40 13.79
CA GLY A 106 -5.47 8.39 14.81
C GLY A 106 -4.09 8.12 14.22
N GLU A 107 -3.13 7.83 15.06
CA GLU A 107 -1.72 7.64 14.68
C GLU A 107 -1.17 6.29 15.12
N ILE A 108 -0.17 5.81 14.36
CA ILE A 108 0.61 4.64 14.77
C ILE A 108 1.76 5.12 15.64
N THR A 109 1.79 4.60 16.86
CA THR A 109 2.88 4.79 17.81
C THR A 109 3.78 3.57 17.84
N ILE A 110 5.06 3.82 18.11
CA ILE A 110 6.09 2.79 18.18
C ILE A 110 6.75 2.91 19.54
N SER A 111 6.72 1.84 20.31
CA SER A 111 7.39 1.76 21.59
C SER A 111 8.41 0.63 21.59
N SER A 112 9.51 0.81 22.33
CA SER A 112 10.46 -0.22 22.65
C SER A 112 10.55 -0.30 24.16
N LEU A 113 10.26 -1.45 24.73
CA LEU A 113 10.32 -1.67 26.18
C LEU A 113 11.75 -1.73 26.70
N GLU A 114 12.71 -2.14 25.84
CA GLU A 114 14.14 -2.23 26.15
C GLU A 114 14.95 -2.20 24.86
N SER A 115 16.29 -1.96 24.97
CA SER A 115 17.19 -1.90 23.80
C SER A 115 17.27 -3.20 22.99
N ILE A 116 16.79 -4.31 23.52
CA ILE A 116 16.87 -5.65 22.94
C ILE A 116 15.47 -6.22 22.63
N ALA A 117 14.42 -5.59 23.13
CA ALA A 117 13.04 -6.04 22.89
C ALA A 117 12.54 -5.64 21.48
N PRO A 118 11.68 -6.45 20.86
CA PRO A 118 11.04 -6.06 19.61
C PRO A 118 10.20 -4.80 19.81
N ILE A 119 10.21 -3.92 18.80
CA ILE A 119 9.33 -2.77 18.80
C ILE A 119 7.87 -3.25 18.85
N GLN A 120 7.03 -2.45 19.53
CA GLN A 120 5.61 -2.68 19.60
C GLN A 120 4.89 -1.58 18.84
N PHE A 121 3.93 -1.96 18.02
CA PHE A 121 3.04 -1.03 17.34
C PHE A 121 1.74 -0.91 18.12
N SER A 122 1.30 0.32 18.33
CA SER A 122 0.01 0.64 18.93
C SER A 122 -0.70 1.70 18.10
N PHE A 123 -2.01 1.72 18.15
CA PHE A 123 -2.84 2.73 17.51
C PHE A 123 -3.31 3.72 18.58
N LYS A 124 -2.91 4.98 18.43
CA LYS A 124 -3.32 6.08 19.30
C LYS A 124 -4.47 6.83 18.63
N PHE A 125 -5.69 6.66 19.15
CA PHE A 125 -6.89 7.33 18.64
C PHE A 125 -7.36 8.49 19.54
N ASP A 126 -6.82 8.58 20.76
CA ASP A 126 -7.06 9.62 21.74
C ASP A 126 -5.74 9.91 22.47
N GLU A 127 -5.57 11.12 23.01
CA GLU A 127 -4.34 11.51 23.71
C GLU A 127 -3.99 10.61 24.91
N SER A 128 -4.99 9.96 25.48
CA SER A 128 -4.87 9.14 26.71
C SER A 128 -4.85 7.63 26.49
N LYS A 129 -5.05 7.14 25.24
CA LYS A 129 -5.26 5.70 25.00
C LYS A 129 -4.51 5.19 23.80
N ASP A 130 -3.57 4.29 24.06
CA ASP A 130 -2.92 3.46 23.05
C ASP A 130 -3.60 2.10 22.98
N LEU A 131 -4.06 1.73 21.78
CA LEU A 131 -4.69 0.45 21.50
C LEU A 131 -3.69 -0.49 20.84
N PRO A 132 -3.44 -1.69 21.40
CA PRO A 132 -2.63 -2.68 20.71
C PRO A 132 -3.17 -2.98 19.31
N MET A 133 -2.29 -3.20 18.32
CA MET A 133 -2.68 -3.34 16.91
C MET A 133 -3.68 -4.48 16.66
N TYR A 134 -3.65 -5.56 17.45
CA TYR A 134 -4.61 -6.66 17.32
C TYR A 134 -6.05 -6.29 17.73
N LEU A 135 -6.24 -5.16 18.43
CA LEU A 135 -7.55 -4.59 18.76
C LEU A 135 -7.94 -3.44 17.82
N ALA A 136 -7.04 -2.96 16.99
CA ALA A 136 -7.33 -1.95 15.99
C ALA A 136 -8.21 -2.52 14.86
N SER A 137 -8.94 -1.65 14.17
CA SER A 137 -9.78 -2.07 13.04
C SER A 137 -8.95 -2.65 11.89
N SER A 138 -9.57 -3.47 11.04
CA SER A 138 -8.91 -4.02 9.86
C SER A 138 -8.43 -2.93 8.90
N SER A 139 -9.15 -1.81 8.79
CA SER A 139 -8.74 -0.66 7.98
C SER A 139 -7.49 0.02 8.53
N VAL A 140 -7.37 0.21 9.84
CA VAL A 140 -6.16 0.75 10.49
C VAL A 140 -4.97 -0.16 10.21
N ASN A 141 -5.12 -1.48 10.44
CA ASN A 141 -4.06 -2.46 10.16
C ASN A 141 -3.62 -2.45 8.69
N GLN A 142 -4.59 -2.29 7.77
CA GLN A 142 -4.34 -2.24 6.34
C GLN A 142 -3.54 -0.99 5.91
N LEU A 143 -3.79 0.15 6.53
CA LEU A 143 -3.14 1.42 6.24
C LEU A 143 -1.79 1.61 6.93
N THR A 144 -1.50 0.82 7.98
CA THR A 144 -0.31 0.99 8.82
C THR A 144 1.00 0.94 8.05
N ILE A 145 1.17 -0.01 7.12
CA ILE A 145 2.43 -0.13 6.36
C ILE A 145 2.65 1.07 5.44
N LEU A 146 1.60 1.57 4.79
CA LEU A 146 1.69 2.79 3.97
C LEU A 146 2.00 4.02 4.84
N TYR A 147 1.37 4.14 6.01
CA TYR A 147 1.66 5.20 6.97
C TYR A 147 3.13 5.18 7.41
N LEU A 148 3.66 4.00 7.79
CA LEU A 148 5.06 3.84 8.17
C LEU A 148 6.02 4.10 7.02
N TYR A 149 5.63 3.72 5.79
CA TYR A 149 6.39 4.02 4.59
C TYR A 149 6.58 5.52 4.40
N LEU A 150 5.51 6.29 4.41
CA LEU A 150 5.57 7.75 4.28
C LEU A 150 6.36 8.39 5.43
N LYS A 151 6.18 7.89 6.65
CA LYS A 151 6.79 8.47 7.85
C LYS A 151 8.28 8.19 7.98
N TYR A 152 8.77 7.02 7.51
CA TYR A 152 10.11 6.58 7.82
C TYR A 152 10.94 6.06 6.65
N TRP A 153 10.33 5.55 5.59
CA TRP A 153 11.07 4.81 4.56
C TRP A 153 11.11 5.48 3.20
N ALA A 154 10.10 6.29 2.86
CA ALA A 154 10.10 7.05 1.63
C ALA A 154 11.28 8.01 1.57
N LYS A 155 11.93 8.11 0.41
CA LYS A 155 12.92 9.15 0.11
C LYS A 155 12.21 10.46 -0.19
N GLU A 156 12.93 11.57 -0.20
CA GLU A 156 12.36 12.89 -0.51
C GLU A 156 11.67 12.94 -1.87
N LYS A 157 12.16 12.18 -2.85
CA LYS A 157 11.62 12.10 -4.22
C LYS A 157 12.08 10.83 -4.94
N ASN A 158 11.54 10.61 -6.15
CA ASN A 158 11.88 9.49 -7.03
C ASN A 158 11.65 8.12 -6.38
N ASN A 159 10.60 7.99 -5.58
CA ASN A 159 10.17 6.71 -5.07
C ASN A 159 9.36 5.95 -6.13
N PHE A 160 9.48 4.63 -6.14
CA PHE A 160 8.55 3.77 -6.85
C PHE A 160 7.84 2.87 -5.85
N LEU A 161 6.59 3.21 -5.56
CA LEU A 161 5.74 2.49 -4.62
C LEU A 161 4.78 1.58 -5.36
N MET A 162 4.77 0.30 -5.03
CA MET A 162 3.82 -0.67 -5.56
C MET A 162 2.89 -1.12 -4.44
N ILE A 163 1.58 -1.05 -4.66
CA ILE A 163 0.58 -1.44 -3.66
C ILE A 163 -0.42 -2.41 -4.29
N ASP A 164 -0.53 -3.58 -3.69
CA ASP A 164 -1.49 -4.59 -4.10
C ASP A 164 -2.81 -4.37 -3.34
N GLU A 165 -3.89 -4.17 -4.09
CA GLU A 165 -5.26 -3.93 -3.59
C GLU A 165 -5.32 -2.90 -2.44
N PRO A 166 -4.98 -1.62 -2.67
CA PRO A 166 -4.96 -0.60 -1.63
C PRO A 166 -6.30 -0.41 -0.92
N GLU A 167 -7.39 -0.72 -1.59
CA GLU A 167 -8.78 -0.56 -1.13
C GLU A 167 -9.27 -1.62 -0.15
N VAL A 168 -8.56 -2.75 -0.01
CA VAL A 168 -9.01 -3.86 0.83
C VAL A 168 -9.30 -3.40 2.26
N ASN A 169 -10.46 -3.81 2.80
CA ASN A 169 -10.96 -3.44 4.13
C ASN A 169 -11.25 -1.93 4.33
N LEU A 170 -11.32 -1.13 3.26
CA LEU A 170 -11.68 0.28 3.35
C LEU A 170 -13.14 0.53 2.96
N HIS A 171 -13.81 1.37 3.76
CA HIS A 171 -15.10 1.91 3.37
C HIS A 171 -14.95 2.75 2.08
N PRO A 172 -15.96 2.79 1.17
CA PRO A 172 -15.91 3.54 -0.08
C PRO A 172 -15.37 4.97 0.03
N GLU A 173 -15.82 5.73 1.01
CA GLU A 173 -15.33 7.09 1.27
C GLU A 173 -13.82 7.13 1.58
N ASN A 174 -13.34 6.14 2.33
CA ASN A 174 -11.93 6.04 2.67
C ASN A 174 -11.07 5.60 1.49
N GLN A 175 -11.63 4.86 0.52
CA GLN A 175 -10.96 4.55 -0.74
C GLN A 175 -10.68 5.82 -1.53
N ILE A 176 -11.64 6.76 -1.59
CA ILE A 176 -11.47 8.06 -2.25
C ILE A 176 -10.36 8.86 -1.57
N ARG A 177 -10.41 8.99 -0.24
CA ARG A 177 -9.38 9.71 0.54
C ARG A 177 -7.99 9.09 0.37
N LEU A 178 -7.90 7.76 0.27
CA LEU A 178 -6.64 7.09 0.01
C LEU A 178 -6.10 7.44 -1.39
N MET A 179 -6.97 7.48 -2.40
CA MET A 179 -6.56 7.89 -3.76
C MET A 179 -6.08 9.34 -3.80
N ASP A 180 -6.73 10.25 -3.07
CA ASP A 180 -6.24 11.63 -2.90
C ASP A 180 -4.79 11.66 -2.41
N ILE A 181 -4.47 10.85 -1.40
CA ILE A 181 -3.12 10.77 -0.84
C ILE A 181 -2.12 10.19 -1.86
N LEU A 182 -2.51 9.13 -2.58
CA LEU A 182 -1.63 8.49 -3.58
C LEU A 182 -1.37 9.40 -4.79
N VAL A 183 -2.39 10.09 -5.30
CA VAL A 183 -2.21 11.03 -6.41
C VAL A 183 -1.34 12.21 -5.97
N GLN A 184 -1.55 12.76 -4.78
CA GLN A 184 -0.73 13.82 -4.23
C GLN A 184 0.73 13.36 -4.02
N PHE A 185 0.95 12.14 -3.55
CA PHE A 185 2.29 11.56 -3.43
C PHE A 185 3.04 11.51 -4.78
N VAL A 186 2.32 11.23 -5.89
CA VAL A 186 2.89 11.23 -7.24
C VAL A 186 3.18 12.64 -7.71
N THR A 187 2.19 13.56 -7.61
CA THR A 187 2.24 14.86 -8.28
C THR A 187 3.16 15.88 -7.58
N GLU A 188 3.38 15.75 -6.27
CA GLU A 188 4.17 16.74 -5.51
C GLU A 188 5.66 16.42 -5.44
N HIS A 189 6.09 15.17 -5.66
CA HIS A 189 7.46 14.73 -5.33
C HIS A 189 8.15 13.88 -6.41
N ASP A 190 7.72 13.93 -7.66
CA ASP A 190 8.27 13.12 -8.77
C ASP A 190 8.29 11.61 -8.43
N ASN A 191 7.30 11.15 -7.67
CA ASN A 191 7.18 9.75 -7.30
C ASN A 191 6.33 8.99 -8.32
N ARG A 192 6.45 7.66 -8.30
CA ARG A 192 5.62 6.76 -9.11
C ARG A 192 4.90 5.77 -8.22
N VAL A 193 3.66 5.50 -8.57
CA VAL A 193 2.84 4.50 -7.87
C VAL A 193 2.28 3.53 -8.89
N LEU A 194 2.37 2.24 -8.58
CA LEU A 194 1.65 1.18 -9.29
C LEU A 194 0.69 0.54 -8.31
N ILE A 195 -0.58 0.47 -8.67
CA ILE A 195 -1.60 -0.23 -7.86
C ILE A 195 -2.25 -1.34 -8.68
N THR A 196 -2.55 -2.46 -8.04
CA THR A 196 -3.55 -3.40 -8.54
C THR A 196 -4.86 -3.12 -7.84
N THR A 197 -6.00 -3.26 -8.50
CA THR A 197 -7.29 -2.99 -7.88
C THR A 197 -8.43 -3.77 -8.52
N HIS A 198 -9.41 -4.13 -7.71
CA HIS A 198 -10.71 -4.65 -8.12
C HIS A 198 -11.84 -3.66 -7.78
N SER A 199 -11.52 -2.44 -7.33
CA SER A 199 -12.51 -1.43 -6.95
C SER A 199 -12.95 -0.56 -8.12
N PRO A 200 -14.23 -0.57 -8.50
CA PRO A 200 -14.76 0.40 -9.46
C PRO A 200 -14.68 1.84 -8.93
N ILE A 201 -14.72 2.03 -7.61
CA ILE A 201 -14.61 3.37 -7.00
C ILE A 201 -13.25 3.98 -7.28
N LEU A 202 -12.15 3.20 -7.14
CA LEU A 202 -10.82 3.68 -7.44
C LEU A 202 -10.65 4.04 -8.92
N THR A 203 -11.27 3.28 -9.82
CA THR A 203 -11.23 3.56 -11.26
C THR A 203 -12.01 4.81 -11.61
N ASP A 204 -13.20 5.01 -11.02
CA ASP A 204 -14.05 6.17 -11.30
C ASP A 204 -13.45 7.46 -10.74
N ILE A 205 -12.92 7.44 -9.51
CA ILE A 205 -12.29 8.63 -8.92
C ILE A 205 -11.01 9.01 -9.68
N LEU A 206 -10.26 8.04 -10.20
CA LEU A 206 -9.09 8.29 -11.03
C LEU A 206 -9.47 9.05 -12.31
N ASN A 207 -10.56 8.69 -12.95
CA ASN A 207 -11.10 9.43 -14.10
C ASN A 207 -11.46 10.87 -13.72
N ASN A 208 -12.05 11.10 -12.54
CA ASN A 208 -12.36 12.44 -12.07
C ASN A 208 -11.11 13.31 -11.94
N TYR A 209 -9.98 12.78 -11.49
CA TYR A 209 -8.72 13.53 -11.43
C TYR A 209 -8.19 13.90 -12.82
N VAL A 210 -8.38 13.02 -13.83
CA VAL A 210 -8.05 13.33 -15.23
C VAL A 210 -8.98 14.44 -15.76
N TYR A 211 -10.28 14.40 -15.46
CA TYR A 211 -11.24 15.44 -15.87
C TYR A 211 -10.88 16.79 -15.23
N LEU A 212 -10.55 16.81 -13.94
CA LEU A 212 -10.13 18.05 -13.27
C LEU A 212 -8.86 18.64 -13.91
N HIS A 213 -7.88 17.81 -14.26
CA HIS A 213 -6.68 18.27 -14.96
C HIS A 213 -7.02 18.84 -16.36
N THR A 214 -7.87 18.13 -17.10
CA THR A 214 -8.31 18.55 -18.43
C THR A 214 -9.06 19.88 -18.37
N LEU A 215 -9.99 20.06 -17.41
CA LEU A 215 -10.72 21.32 -17.22
C LEU A 215 -9.78 22.48 -16.86
N LYS A 216 -8.83 22.24 -15.96
CA LYS A 216 -7.79 23.23 -15.61
C LYS A 216 -6.95 23.65 -16.83
N SER A 217 -6.65 22.72 -17.73
CA SER A 217 -5.90 23.04 -18.98
C SER A 217 -6.68 23.93 -19.96
N TYR A 218 -8.00 24.03 -19.79
CA TYR A 218 -8.88 24.93 -20.52
C TYR A 218 -9.21 26.23 -19.74
N ASP A 219 -8.45 26.52 -18.67
CA ASP A 219 -8.69 27.67 -17.78
C ASP A 219 -10.08 27.70 -17.13
N VAL A 220 -10.70 26.55 -16.94
CA VAL A 220 -12.01 26.42 -16.29
C VAL A 220 -11.82 26.43 -14.76
N ASP A 221 -12.64 27.24 -14.08
CA ASP A 221 -12.68 27.28 -12.61
C ASP A 221 -13.35 26.02 -12.05
N VAL A 222 -12.53 25.01 -11.75
CA VAL A 222 -13.01 23.73 -11.21
C VAL A 222 -13.52 23.87 -9.79
N THR A 223 -13.01 24.82 -9.00
CA THR A 223 -13.47 25.07 -7.63
C THR A 223 -14.93 25.50 -7.64
N LYS A 224 -15.28 26.42 -8.52
CA LYS A 224 -16.66 26.88 -8.72
C LYS A 224 -17.58 25.74 -9.16
N ILE A 225 -17.14 24.88 -10.10
CA ILE A 225 -17.93 23.71 -10.53
C ILE A 225 -18.22 22.79 -9.34
N ILE A 226 -17.22 22.50 -8.50
CA ILE A 226 -17.35 21.62 -7.34
C ILE A 226 -18.32 22.21 -6.32
N GLU A 227 -18.20 23.52 -6.03
CA GLU A 227 -19.05 24.23 -5.05
C GLU A 227 -20.50 24.32 -5.54
N ASP A 228 -20.73 24.82 -6.77
CA ASP A 228 -22.05 25.01 -7.37
C ASP A 228 -22.85 23.69 -7.47
N ASN A 229 -22.14 22.57 -7.69
CA ASN A 229 -22.76 21.24 -7.85
C ASN A 229 -22.63 20.35 -6.59
N GLN A 230 -22.07 20.88 -5.48
CA GLN A 230 -21.91 20.17 -4.20
C GLN A 230 -21.17 18.82 -4.33
N LEU A 231 -20.12 18.76 -5.15
CA LEU A 231 -19.34 17.55 -5.42
C LEU A 231 -18.38 17.24 -4.26
N LYS A 232 -18.92 16.74 -3.15
CA LYS A 232 -18.22 16.58 -1.87
C LYS A 232 -17.02 15.63 -1.89
N ASN A 233 -16.95 14.74 -2.89
CA ASN A 233 -15.91 13.71 -2.99
C ASN A 233 -14.74 14.14 -3.89
N LEU A 234 -14.68 15.40 -4.30
CA LEU A 234 -13.63 15.93 -5.15
C LEU A 234 -12.87 17.05 -4.46
N ASN A 235 -11.55 16.96 -4.51
CA ASN A 235 -10.67 18.04 -4.11
C ASN A 235 -10.18 18.78 -5.35
N PRO A 236 -10.48 20.10 -5.50
CA PRO A 236 -10.09 20.86 -6.69
C PRO A 236 -8.56 20.96 -6.87
N GLU A 237 -7.79 20.75 -5.82
CA GLU A 237 -6.33 20.84 -5.89
C GLU A 237 -5.67 19.56 -6.43
N ILE A 238 -6.36 18.43 -6.35
CA ILE A 238 -5.84 17.13 -6.77
C ILE A 238 -6.26 16.85 -8.21
N SER A 239 -5.29 16.63 -9.08
CA SER A 239 -5.53 16.26 -10.48
C SER A 239 -4.30 15.56 -11.05
N ILE A 240 -4.49 14.78 -12.12
CA ILE A 240 -3.40 14.06 -12.80
C ILE A 240 -3.54 14.22 -14.31
N ALA A 241 -2.43 14.47 -14.99
CA ALA A 241 -2.42 14.52 -16.44
C ALA A 241 -2.63 13.11 -17.02
N LYS A 242 -3.34 13.03 -18.14
CA LYS A 242 -3.56 11.73 -18.81
C LYS A 242 -2.27 11.07 -19.28
N GLU A 243 -1.24 11.86 -19.56
CA GLU A 243 0.09 11.42 -19.96
C GLU A 243 0.87 10.75 -18.84
N ASP A 244 0.52 11.07 -17.58
CA ASP A 244 1.16 10.52 -16.37
C ASP A 244 0.42 9.27 -15.86
N LEU A 245 -0.60 8.80 -16.59
CA LEU A 245 -1.45 7.67 -16.21
C LEU A 245 -1.34 6.54 -17.23
N GLY A 246 -0.94 5.34 -16.78
CA GLY A 246 -1.03 4.09 -17.53
C GLY A 246 -2.02 3.13 -16.88
N VAL A 247 -2.92 2.54 -17.65
CA VAL A 247 -3.92 1.59 -17.15
C VAL A 247 -3.90 0.31 -17.98
N TYR A 248 -3.70 -0.80 -17.29
CA TYR A 248 -3.53 -2.12 -17.90
C TYR A 248 -4.48 -3.14 -17.29
N PHE A 249 -5.05 -3.99 -18.13
CA PHE A 249 -5.90 -5.09 -17.71
C PHE A 249 -5.23 -6.44 -17.98
N PHE A 250 -5.20 -7.30 -16.96
CA PHE A 250 -4.62 -8.64 -17.03
C PHE A 250 -5.72 -9.66 -17.27
N THR A 251 -5.64 -10.40 -18.40
CA THR A 251 -6.60 -11.47 -18.76
C THR A 251 -6.16 -12.85 -18.30
N GLY A 252 -5.02 -12.96 -17.60
CA GLY A 252 -4.38 -14.21 -17.20
C GLY A 252 -3.19 -14.55 -18.11
N ASP A 253 -3.33 -14.43 -19.42
CA ASP A 253 -2.28 -14.72 -20.42
C ASP A 253 -1.78 -13.48 -21.17
N LYS A 254 -2.51 -12.37 -21.10
CA LYS A 254 -2.21 -11.12 -21.82
C LYS A 254 -2.38 -9.91 -20.95
N ILE A 255 -1.65 -8.86 -21.30
CA ILE A 255 -1.80 -7.51 -20.76
C ILE A 255 -2.44 -6.67 -21.85
N ILE A 256 -3.55 -6.02 -21.55
CA ILE A 256 -4.28 -5.12 -22.44
C ILE A 256 -4.12 -3.71 -21.91
N ASP A 257 -3.58 -2.81 -22.74
CA ASP A 257 -3.55 -1.38 -22.44
C ASP A 257 -4.94 -0.80 -22.76
N TYR A 258 -5.59 -0.21 -21.75
CA TYR A 258 -6.88 0.45 -21.96
C TYR A 258 -6.76 1.81 -22.66
N GLY A 259 -5.55 2.37 -22.71
CA GLY A 259 -5.31 3.72 -23.20
C GLY A 259 -5.98 4.78 -22.35
N THR A 260 -5.37 5.95 -22.28
CA THR A 260 -5.89 7.12 -21.58
C THR A 260 -6.26 8.23 -22.57
N SER A 261 -7.37 8.92 -22.32
CA SER A 261 -7.84 10.05 -23.11
C SER A 261 -8.14 11.25 -22.22
N GLN A 262 -8.42 12.40 -22.83
CA GLN A 262 -8.91 13.57 -22.07
C GLN A 262 -10.24 13.30 -21.33
N TYR A 263 -10.96 12.25 -21.72
CA TYR A 263 -12.19 11.78 -21.09
C TYR A 263 -11.92 10.58 -20.16
N GLY A 264 -10.70 10.45 -19.66
CA GLY A 264 -10.28 9.36 -18.77
C GLY A 264 -10.07 8.03 -19.50
N VAL A 265 -10.23 6.97 -18.76
CA VAL A 265 -10.09 5.57 -19.18
C VAL A 265 -11.45 4.89 -19.17
N TYR A 266 -11.80 4.19 -20.21
CA TYR A 266 -13.00 3.36 -20.23
C TYR A 266 -12.74 1.98 -19.65
N PHE A 267 -13.10 1.77 -18.40
CA PHE A 267 -12.95 0.50 -17.68
C PHE A 267 -14.05 -0.49 -18.07
N ARG A 268 -13.97 -0.99 -19.30
CA ARG A 268 -15.01 -1.79 -19.94
C ARG A 268 -15.54 -2.93 -19.05
N ASN A 269 -14.66 -3.70 -18.45
CA ASN A 269 -15.05 -4.88 -17.68
C ASN A 269 -15.86 -4.52 -16.43
N PHE A 270 -15.50 -3.45 -15.73
CA PHE A 270 -16.28 -2.96 -14.58
C PHE A 270 -17.63 -2.42 -15.02
N THR A 271 -17.63 -1.58 -16.05
CA THR A 271 -18.84 -0.93 -16.57
C THR A 271 -19.87 -1.95 -17.07
N GLU A 272 -19.46 -2.96 -17.82
CA GLU A 272 -20.35 -4.01 -18.32
C GLU A 272 -21.01 -4.82 -17.19
N VAL A 273 -20.25 -5.18 -16.14
CA VAL A 273 -20.79 -5.94 -14.99
C VAL A 273 -21.75 -5.07 -14.18
N ILE A 274 -21.37 -3.84 -13.86
CA ILE A 274 -22.20 -2.91 -13.10
C ILE A 274 -23.53 -2.65 -13.82
N ASN A 275 -23.49 -2.33 -15.12
CA ASN A 275 -24.67 -2.10 -15.92
C ASN A 275 -25.60 -3.34 -15.97
N SER A 276 -25.00 -4.53 -16.08
CA SER A 276 -25.78 -5.78 -16.08
C SER A 276 -26.52 -6.00 -14.76
N VAL A 277 -25.85 -5.77 -13.63
CA VAL A 277 -26.46 -5.88 -12.29
C VAL A 277 -27.56 -4.85 -12.08
N GLN A 278 -27.33 -3.58 -12.46
CA GLN A 278 -28.31 -2.50 -12.36
C GLN A 278 -29.55 -2.78 -13.20
N LYS A 279 -29.36 -3.19 -14.45
CA LYS A 279 -30.46 -3.57 -15.34
C LYS A 279 -31.33 -4.71 -14.77
N SER A 280 -30.67 -5.71 -14.16
CA SER A 280 -31.39 -6.79 -13.50
C SER A 280 -32.24 -6.27 -12.33
N GLY A 281 -31.69 -5.37 -11.50
CA GLY A 281 -32.43 -4.71 -10.42
C GLY A 281 -33.65 -3.93 -10.91
N GLU A 282 -33.49 -3.11 -11.96
CA GLU A 282 -34.57 -2.34 -12.56
C GLU A 282 -35.72 -3.24 -13.06
N ILE A 283 -35.39 -4.33 -13.77
CA ILE A 283 -36.39 -5.29 -14.26
C ILE A 283 -37.17 -5.91 -13.10
N LEU A 284 -36.46 -6.39 -12.08
CA LEU A 284 -37.09 -7.04 -10.92
C LEU A 284 -37.95 -6.06 -10.13
N THR A 285 -37.51 -4.82 -9.91
CA THR A 285 -38.27 -3.78 -9.23
C THR A 285 -39.57 -3.43 -9.99
N ASN A 286 -39.49 -3.33 -11.32
CA ASN A 286 -40.68 -3.11 -12.14
C ASN A 286 -41.71 -4.25 -12.02
N HIS A 287 -41.28 -5.50 -11.97
CA HIS A 287 -42.18 -6.64 -11.75
C HIS A 287 -42.80 -6.65 -10.36
N ILE A 288 -42.07 -6.23 -9.31
CA ILE A 288 -42.65 -6.07 -7.97
C ILE A 288 -43.74 -5.00 -8.00
N TYR A 289 -43.46 -3.85 -8.61
CA TYR A 289 -44.43 -2.77 -8.71
C TYR A 289 -45.73 -3.19 -9.46
N LEU A 290 -45.61 -3.96 -10.53
CA LEU A 290 -46.76 -4.48 -11.26
C LEU A 290 -47.58 -5.45 -10.39
N ALA A 291 -46.93 -6.38 -9.66
CA ALA A 291 -47.58 -7.33 -8.80
C ALA A 291 -48.26 -6.72 -7.56
N GLU A 292 -47.80 -5.55 -7.09
CA GLU A 292 -48.43 -4.83 -5.97
C GLU A 292 -49.67 -4.03 -6.42
N ASN A 293 -49.86 -3.78 -7.73
CA ASN A 293 -50.94 -2.98 -8.30
C ASN A 293 -51.96 -3.84 -9.11
N GLU A 294 -51.79 -5.16 -9.17
CA GLU A 294 -52.80 -6.15 -9.61
C GLU A 294 -53.64 -6.63 -8.41
#